data_ee46f0d221a4ac46706844bedf618af6
#
_entry.id   ee46f0d221a4ac46706844bedf618af6
#
_cell.length_a   1.000
_cell.length_b   1.000
_cell.length_c   1.000
_cell.angle_alpha   90.00
_cell.angle_beta   90.00
_cell.angle_gamma   90.00
#
_symmetry.space_group_name_H-M   'P 1'
#
loop_
_entity.id
_entity.type
_entity.pdbx_description
1 polymer ?
#
loop_
_entity_poly.entity_id
_entity_poly.type
_entity_poly.pdbx_seq_one_letter_code
_entity_poly.pdbx_strand_id
1 'polypeptide(L)'
;MKLKLMSTITAIIMFMGIAVNLNAQTASDAVNALKDGVAKSKANDYLGAIESFKQCINIYDELGETENENRATAIKQIPVTQYKYALSLYKAKDYDASIDAFEKLAEYSKTYDDASYLKKAESIIPQLYRIKGSNLLKEEKYNEAITAFDQAIGYNAYDAKVYMYKVIALRELDDAKGIEETANKGIEVAISKNKSDEESRIKSVAGNFFLKKGAEAYKAENYEDATNYFNQSAEYKEADSNLYYQLSAAYNKLEQWDKAIDMANKSLELFNGEGTTRDAKIYYELGNAYLGQGENDAACDAYSKAAKGDYQEAAEYQMKHVVKCQ
;
A
#
# COMPACT_ATOMS: atom_id res chain seq x y z
N MET A 1 64.62 58.37 41.20
CA MET A 1 65.90 57.70 40.95
C MET A 1 65.69 56.58 39.95
N LYS A 2 66.36 56.58 38.83
CA LYS A 2 66.50 55.63 37.72
C LYS A 2 65.39 55.57 36.67
N LEU A 3 65.68 56.32 35.60
CA LEU A 3 65.23 56.13 34.22
C LEU A 3 65.43 54.68 33.76
N LYS A 4 64.55 54.12 33.00
CA LYS A 4 64.87 53.10 32.01
C LYS A 4 64.12 53.40 30.70
N LEU A 5 64.91 53.57 29.72
CA LEU A 5 64.71 53.79 28.29
C LEU A 5 63.69 52.83 27.70
N MET A 6 62.72 53.39 27.00
CA MET A 6 61.86 52.63 26.08
C MET A 6 62.50 52.56 24.70
N SER A 7 62.91 51.39 24.29
CA SER A 7 63.32 51.10 22.91
C SER A 7 62.13 50.78 22.07
N THR A 8 61.78 51.64 21.14
CA THR A 8 60.77 51.42 20.09
C THR A 8 61.38 50.51 19.03
N ILE A 9 60.89 49.27 18.97
CA ILE A 9 61.14 48.38 17.83
C ILE A 9 59.97 48.53 16.89
N THR A 10 60.14 49.24 15.81
CA THR A 10 59.23 49.32 14.67
C THR A 10 59.35 48.04 13.87
N ALA A 11 58.44 47.11 14.06
CA ALA A 11 58.29 45.91 13.19
C ALA A 11 57.56 46.31 11.90
N ILE A 12 58.30 46.43 10.83
CA ILE A 12 57.81 46.55 9.46
C ILE A 12 57.27 45.13 9.10
N ILE A 13 56.00 44.96 9.19
CA ILE A 13 55.33 43.76 8.62
C ILE A 13 55.28 43.98 7.11
N MET A 14 56.18 43.34 6.38
CA MET A 14 56.08 43.16 4.94
C MET A 14 54.89 42.23 4.67
N PHE A 15 53.77 42.80 4.32
CA PHE A 15 52.69 42.05 3.66
C PHE A 15 53.19 41.60 2.29
N MET A 16 53.75 40.39 2.18
CA MET A 16 53.88 39.73 0.91
C MET A 16 52.42 39.38 0.50
N GLY A 17 51.86 40.23 -0.34
CA GLY A 17 50.62 39.93 -1.07
C GLY A 17 50.88 38.70 -1.94
N ILE A 18 50.48 37.53 -1.45
CA ILE A 18 50.21 36.41 -2.35
C ILE A 18 49.04 36.88 -3.17
N ALA A 19 49.29 37.39 -4.36
CA ALA A 19 48.30 37.56 -5.39
C ALA A 19 47.83 36.13 -5.78
N VAL A 20 46.86 35.62 -5.08
CA VAL A 20 46.04 34.50 -5.61
C VAL A 20 45.44 35.11 -6.86
N ASN A 21 45.93 34.74 -8.04
CA ASN A 21 45.24 34.94 -9.29
C ASN A 21 43.97 34.08 -9.25
N LEU A 22 42.97 34.53 -8.54
CA LEU A 22 41.59 34.17 -8.77
C LEU A 22 41.29 34.77 -10.15
N ASN A 23 41.40 33.97 -11.21
CA ASN A 23 40.80 34.34 -12.49
C ASN A 23 39.32 34.62 -12.19
N ALA A 24 38.99 35.91 -12.13
CA ALA A 24 37.62 36.33 -11.96
C ALA A 24 36.82 35.74 -13.12
N GLN A 25 35.81 34.93 -12.82
CA GLN A 25 34.93 34.35 -13.84
C GLN A 25 34.26 35.49 -14.60
N THR A 26 34.09 35.33 -15.90
CA THR A 26 33.53 36.33 -16.77
C THR A 26 32.15 35.91 -17.31
N ALA A 27 31.39 36.86 -17.82
CA ALA A 27 30.15 36.56 -18.52
C ALA A 27 30.37 35.59 -19.72
N SER A 28 31.56 35.63 -20.33
CA SER A 28 31.93 34.66 -21.37
C SER A 28 32.03 33.23 -20.84
N ASP A 29 32.57 33.05 -19.61
CA ASP A 29 32.65 31.73 -18.97
C ASP A 29 31.26 31.19 -18.65
N ALA A 30 30.34 32.06 -18.23
CA ALA A 30 28.92 31.68 -18.02
C ALA A 30 28.24 31.20 -19.31
N VAL A 31 28.48 31.93 -20.43
CA VAL A 31 27.97 31.54 -21.75
C VAL A 31 28.55 30.19 -22.21
N ASN A 32 29.84 29.97 -21.96
CA ASN A 32 30.49 28.70 -22.28
C ASN A 32 29.92 27.54 -21.43
N ALA A 33 29.68 27.75 -20.14
CA ALA A 33 29.04 26.79 -19.27
C ALA A 33 27.60 26.46 -19.76
N LEU A 34 26.81 27.43 -20.18
CA LEU A 34 25.51 27.20 -20.76
C LEU A 34 25.59 26.35 -22.04
N LYS A 35 26.50 26.67 -22.96
CA LYS A 35 26.72 25.89 -24.19
C LYS A 35 27.17 24.46 -23.91
N ASP A 36 28.06 24.28 -22.96
CA ASP A 36 28.54 22.97 -22.50
C ASP A 36 27.39 22.14 -21.91
N GLY A 37 26.56 22.73 -21.06
CA GLY A 37 25.38 22.08 -20.52
C GLY A 37 24.42 21.61 -21.62
N VAL A 38 24.17 22.44 -22.64
CA VAL A 38 23.34 22.06 -23.79
C VAL A 38 23.97 20.90 -24.57
N ALA A 39 25.28 20.94 -24.81
CA ALA A 39 26.00 19.89 -25.53
C ALA A 39 25.95 18.55 -24.77
N LYS A 40 26.24 18.56 -23.46
CA LYS A 40 26.16 17.39 -22.59
C LYS A 40 24.74 16.81 -22.54
N SER A 41 23.72 17.64 -22.41
CA SER A 41 22.32 17.19 -22.42
C SER A 41 21.95 16.49 -23.72
N LYS A 42 22.43 16.97 -24.88
CA LYS A 42 22.25 16.32 -26.17
C LYS A 42 23.00 14.99 -26.28
N ALA A 43 24.14 14.88 -25.61
CA ALA A 43 24.94 13.66 -25.53
C ALA A 43 24.42 12.65 -24.49
N ASN A 44 23.31 12.93 -23.80
CA ASN A 44 22.72 12.18 -22.71
C ASN A 44 23.59 12.15 -21.43
N ASP A 45 24.61 13.02 -21.31
CA ASP A 45 25.30 13.29 -20.07
C ASP A 45 24.46 14.30 -19.25
N TYR A 46 23.37 13.80 -18.67
CA TYR A 46 22.39 14.65 -17.99
C TYR A 46 22.92 15.28 -16.71
N LEU A 47 23.70 14.52 -15.92
CA LEU A 47 24.27 15.03 -14.66
C LEU A 47 25.33 16.08 -14.94
N GLY A 48 26.24 15.84 -15.88
CA GLY A 48 27.23 16.81 -16.32
C GLY A 48 26.59 18.06 -16.91
N ALA A 49 25.46 17.92 -17.61
CA ALA A 49 24.70 19.07 -18.14
C ALA A 49 24.12 19.94 -17.01
N ILE A 50 23.52 19.32 -15.97
CA ILE A 50 22.96 20.03 -14.81
C ILE A 50 24.06 20.81 -14.08
N GLU A 51 25.23 20.21 -13.89
CA GLU A 51 26.36 20.90 -13.25
C GLU A 51 26.82 22.09 -14.09
N SER A 52 26.92 21.96 -15.41
CA SER A 52 27.25 23.06 -16.31
C SER A 52 26.22 24.20 -16.25
N PHE A 53 24.92 23.88 -16.17
CA PHE A 53 23.87 24.91 -16.01
C PHE A 53 23.95 25.60 -14.64
N LYS A 54 24.23 24.87 -13.56
CA LYS A 54 24.48 25.48 -12.23
C LYS A 54 25.68 26.39 -12.23
N GLN A 55 26.76 25.98 -12.90
CA GLN A 55 27.93 26.81 -13.05
C GLN A 55 27.61 28.13 -13.78
N CYS A 56 26.82 28.07 -14.85
CA CYS A 56 26.36 29.28 -15.56
C CYS A 56 25.58 30.22 -14.61
N ILE A 57 24.66 29.67 -13.80
CA ILE A 57 23.87 30.44 -12.84
C ILE A 57 24.77 31.10 -11.79
N ASN A 58 25.70 30.33 -11.18
CA ASN A 58 26.59 30.81 -10.14
C ASN A 58 27.48 31.95 -10.63
N ILE A 59 28.03 31.85 -11.86
CA ILE A 59 28.87 32.90 -12.44
C ILE A 59 28.07 34.20 -12.60
N TYR A 60 26.83 34.14 -13.14
CA TYR A 60 26.02 35.34 -13.25
C TYR A 60 25.59 35.92 -11.89
N ASP A 61 25.36 35.06 -10.89
CA ASP A 61 25.05 35.50 -9.52
C ASP A 61 26.25 36.23 -8.88
N GLU A 62 27.49 35.72 -9.07
CA GLU A 62 28.74 36.37 -8.62
C GLU A 62 28.98 37.69 -9.31
N LEU A 63 28.59 37.81 -10.57
CA LEU A 63 28.70 39.06 -11.35
C LEU A 63 27.59 40.07 -10.99
N GLY A 64 26.60 39.71 -10.20
CA GLY A 64 25.43 40.52 -9.89
C GLY A 64 24.43 40.64 -11.07
N GLU A 65 24.58 39.83 -12.10
CA GLU A 65 23.73 39.82 -13.31
C GLU A 65 22.55 38.86 -13.17
N THR A 66 21.75 38.99 -12.14
CA THR A 66 20.66 38.05 -11.79
C THR A 66 19.52 38.03 -12.83
N GLU A 67 19.34 39.09 -13.58
CA GLU A 67 18.33 39.23 -14.63
C GLU A 67 18.83 38.83 -16.04
N ASN A 68 20.02 38.23 -16.15
CA ASN A 68 20.61 37.86 -17.41
C ASN A 68 19.81 36.72 -18.10
N GLU A 69 19.54 36.85 -19.41
CA GLU A 69 18.76 35.90 -20.21
C GLU A 69 19.40 34.51 -20.26
N ASN A 70 20.73 34.42 -20.29
CA ASN A 70 21.45 33.14 -20.30
C ASN A 70 21.31 32.43 -18.94
N ARG A 71 21.35 33.20 -17.84
CA ARG A 71 21.06 32.69 -16.49
C ARG A 71 19.64 32.14 -16.41
N ALA A 72 18.65 32.90 -16.86
CA ALA A 72 17.25 32.46 -16.91
C ALA A 72 17.06 31.21 -17.79
N THR A 73 17.81 31.10 -18.89
CA THR A 73 17.83 29.92 -19.74
C THR A 73 18.41 28.71 -19.02
N ALA A 74 19.55 28.85 -18.33
CA ALA A 74 20.15 27.78 -17.55
C ALA A 74 19.20 27.26 -16.45
N ILE A 75 18.55 28.16 -15.71
CA ILE A 75 17.52 27.83 -14.72
C ILE A 75 16.42 26.93 -15.34
N LYS A 76 15.86 27.32 -16.49
CA LYS A 76 14.83 26.54 -17.17
C LYS A 76 15.31 25.17 -17.66
N GLN A 77 16.61 25.03 -17.99
CA GLN A 77 17.16 23.77 -18.49
C GLN A 77 17.37 22.72 -17.40
N ILE A 78 17.53 23.10 -16.13
CA ILE A 78 17.79 22.15 -15.03
C ILE A 78 16.60 21.18 -14.84
N PRO A 79 15.35 21.61 -14.62
CA PRO A 79 14.23 20.69 -14.50
C PRO A 79 14.01 19.84 -15.76
N VAL A 80 14.17 20.42 -16.93
CA VAL A 80 14.04 19.71 -18.23
C VAL A 80 15.05 18.56 -18.31
N THR A 81 16.29 18.82 -17.95
CA THR A 81 17.38 17.83 -18.03
C THR A 81 17.25 16.78 -16.95
N GLN A 82 16.88 17.16 -15.73
CA GLN A 82 16.61 16.24 -14.63
C GLN A 82 15.46 15.29 -14.98
N TYR A 83 14.41 15.79 -15.61
CA TYR A 83 13.30 14.94 -16.09
C TYR A 83 13.76 13.91 -17.12
N LYS A 84 14.62 14.32 -18.08
CA LYS A 84 15.18 13.38 -19.07
C LYS A 84 16.03 12.31 -18.39
N TYR A 85 16.84 12.69 -17.42
CA TYR A 85 17.64 11.76 -16.63
C TYR A 85 16.75 10.74 -15.92
N ALA A 86 15.75 11.21 -15.17
CA ALA A 86 14.81 10.33 -14.46
C ALA A 86 14.09 9.37 -15.39
N LEU A 87 13.66 9.84 -16.57
CA LEU A 87 13.05 8.97 -17.59
C LEU A 87 14.02 7.96 -18.19
N SER A 88 15.31 8.30 -18.30
CA SER A 88 16.32 7.34 -18.80
C SER A 88 16.49 6.17 -17.85
N LEU A 89 16.50 6.44 -16.54
CA LEU A 89 16.54 5.42 -15.49
C LEU A 89 15.27 4.56 -15.47
N TYR A 90 14.11 5.18 -15.62
CA TYR A 90 12.85 4.45 -15.75
C TYR A 90 12.87 3.47 -16.92
N LYS A 91 13.35 3.91 -18.11
CA LYS A 91 13.47 3.05 -19.29
C LYS A 91 14.46 1.91 -19.09
N ALA A 92 15.51 2.13 -18.31
CA ALA A 92 16.47 1.10 -17.91
C ALA A 92 15.91 0.14 -16.84
N LYS A 93 14.70 0.40 -16.33
CA LYS A 93 14.04 -0.32 -15.22
C LYS A 93 14.78 -0.22 -13.89
N ASP A 94 15.66 0.75 -13.75
CA ASP A 94 16.26 1.12 -12.47
C ASP A 94 15.28 2.02 -11.72
N TYR A 95 14.30 1.37 -11.06
CA TYR A 95 13.19 2.09 -10.44
C TYR A 95 13.64 2.88 -9.22
N ASP A 96 14.62 2.39 -8.46
CA ASP A 96 15.14 3.09 -7.28
C ASP A 96 15.85 4.36 -7.67
N ALA A 97 16.81 4.29 -8.57
CA ALA A 97 17.48 5.49 -9.08
C ALA A 97 16.51 6.45 -9.80
N SER A 98 15.47 5.90 -10.44
CA SER A 98 14.44 6.72 -11.09
C SER A 98 13.60 7.49 -10.08
N ILE A 99 13.22 6.86 -8.95
CA ILE A 99 12.51 7.52 -7.84
C ILE A 99 13.34 8.69 -7.33
N ASP A 100 14.59 8.43 -6.95
CA ASP A 100 15.52 9.46 -6.44
C ASP A 100 15.66 10.63 -7.43
N ALA A 101 15.76 10.31 -8.72
CA ALA A 101 15.88 11.31 -9.77
C ALA A 101 14.60 12.13 -9.97
N PHE A 102 13.40 11.54 -9.82
CA PHE A 102 12.15 12.29 -9.86
C PHE A 102 11.92 13.11 -8.58
N GLU A 103 12.34 12.63 -7.41
CA GLU A 103 12.32 13.41 -6.18
C GLU A 103 13.24 14.63 -6.29
N LYS A 104 14.42 14.46 -6.89
CA LYS A 104 15.33 15.58 -7.19
C LYS A 104 14.74 16.54 -8.23
N LEU A 105 13.96 16.03 -9.20
CA LEU A 105 13.19 16.87 -10.11
C LEU A 105 12.18 17.74 -9.35
N ALA A 106 11.46 17.17 -8.40
CA ALA A 106 10.52 17.93 -7.58
C ALA A 106 11.20 19.02 -6.76
N GLU A 107 12.39 18.73 -6.20
CA GLU A 107 13.21 19.70 -5.49
C GLU A 107 13.65 20.86 -6.41
N TYR A 108 14.24 20.54 -7.58
CA TYR A 108 14.64 21.57 -8.55
C TYR A 108 13.46 22.40 -9.05
N SER A 109 12.30 21.74 -9.28
CA SER A 109 11.11 22.43 -9.73
C SER A 109 10.56 23.42 -8.70
N LYS A 110 10.68 23.11 -7.41
CA LYS A 110 10.34 24.05 -6.31
C LYS A 110 11.37 25.17 -6.23
N THR A 111 12.68 24.85 -6.33
CA THR A 111 13.76 25.82 -6.24
C THR A 111 13.69 26.87 -7.37
N TYR A 112 13.31 26.45 -8.57
CA TYR A 112 13.30 27.30 -9.76
C TYR A 112 11.89 27.68 -10.21
N ASP A 113 10.88 27.47 -9.36
CA ASP A 113 9.47 27.84 -9.59
C ASP A 113 8.88 27.26 -10.91
N ASP A 114 9.19 25.99 -11.20
CA ASP A 114 8.66 25.29 -12.37
C ASP A 114 7.51 24.35 -11.98
N ALA A 115 6.32 24.92 -11.87
CA ALA A 115 5.10 24.17 -11.54
C ALA A 115 4.78 23.03 -12.50
N SER A 116 5.22 23.13 -13.78
CA SER A 116 4.96 22.11 -14.80
C SER A 116 5.73 20.81 -14.51
N TYR A 117 7.04 20.91 -14.24
CA TYR A 117 7.86 19.77 -13.92
C TYR A 117 7.61 19.23 -12.50
N LEU A 118 7.25 20.11 -11.54
CA LEU A 118 6.78 19.68 -10.23
C LEU A 118 5.58 18.75 -10.35
N LYS A 119 4.55 19.17 -11.09
CA LYS A 119 3.34 18.34 -11.32
C LYS A 119 3.67 17.02 -12.01
N LYS A 120 4.62 17.00 -12.94
CA LYS A 120 5.06 15.76 -13.59
C LYS A 120 5.72 14.82 -12.60
N ALA A 121 6.63 15.33 -11.75
CA ALA A 121 7.29 14.53 -10.72
C ALA A 121 6.27 13.94 -9.74
N GLU A 122 5.40 14.77 -9.17
CA GLU A 122 4.35 14.35 -8.24
C GLU A 122 3.38 13.33 -8.82
N SER A 123 3.16 13.35 -10.13
CA SER A 123 2.32 12.37 -10.82
C SER A 123 3.03 11.03 -11.06
N ILE A 124 4.34 11.03 -11.27
CA ILE A 124 5.11 9.83 -11.65
C ILE A 124 5.62 9.09 -10.42
N ILE A 125 6.09 9.79 -9.40
CA ILE A 125 6.66 9.19 -8.19
C ILE A 125 5.77 8.11 -7.56
N PRO A 126 4.46 8.34 -7.31
CA PRO A 126 3.61 7.32 -6.71
C PRO A 126 3.46 6.07 -7.60
N GLN A 127 3.49 6.24 -8.92
CA GLN A 127 3.45 5.11 -9.85
C GLN A 127 4.74 4.27 -9.78
N LEU A 128 5.89 4.91 -9.62
CA LEU A 128 7.18 4.22 -9.45
C LEU A 128 7.23 3.43 -8.14
N TYR A 129 6.79 4.02 -7.03
CA TYR A 129 6.69 3.32 -5.76
C TYR A 129 5.72 2.13 -5.85
N ARG A 130 4.58 2.27 -6.56
CA ARG A 130 3.67 1.15 -6.80
C ARG A 130 4.34 0.04 -7.62
N ILE A 131 5.11 0.37 -8.65
CA ILE A 131 5.87 -0.61 -9.46
C ILE A 131 6.92 -1.30 -8.59
N LYS A 132 7.69 -0.55 -7.81
CA LYS A 132 8.67 -1.08 -6.85
C LYS A 132 8.01 -2.06 -5.88
N GLY A 133 6.93 -1.64 -5.21
CA GLY A 133 6.19 -2.51 -4.29
C GLY A 133 5.64 -3.77 -4.97
N SER A 134 5.13 -3.65 -6.20
CA SER A 134 4.65 -4.81 -6.98
C SER A 134 5.78 -5.79 -7.36
N ASN A 135 6.99 -5.30 -7.60
CA ASN A 135 8.15 -6.17 -7.86
C ASN A 135 8.60 -6.87 -6.57
N LEU A 136 8.70 -6.12 -5.47
CA LEU A 136 9.02 -6.67 -4.14
C LEU A 136 8.01 -7.73 -3.69
N LEU A 137 6.71 -7.52 -3.98
CA LEU A 137 5.66 -8.51 -3.73
C LEU A 137 5.91 -9.83 -4.50
N LYS A 138 6.35 -9.76 -5.76
CA LYS A 138 6.71 -10.94 -6.56
C LYS A 138 7.98 -11.65 -6.05
N GLU A 139 8.85 -10.91 -5.41
CA GLU A 139 10.08 -11.42 -4.76
C GLU A 139 9.82 -11.91 -3.33
N GLU A 140 8.55 -11.93 -2.89
CA GLU A 140 8.12 -12.32 -1.54
C GLU A 140 8.70 -11.45 -0.42
N LYS A 141 9.17 -10.25 -0.75
CA LYS A 141 9.66 -9.23 0.19
C LYS A 141 8.50 -8.35 0.68
N TYR A 142 7.61 -8.97 1.46
CA TYR A 142 6.31 -8.37 1.79
C TYR A 142 6.41 -7.09 2.61
N ASN A 143 7.32 -7.02 3.59
CA ASN A 143 7.50 -5.82 4.42
C ASN A 143 8.03 -4.63 3.60
N GLU A 144 9.01 -4.87 2.74
CA GLU A 144 9.52 -3.85 1.84
C GLU A 144 8.47 -3.42 0.80
N ALA A 145 7.65 -4.36 0.32
CA ALA A 145 6.54 -4.06 -0.57
C ALA A 145 5.51 -3.13 0.11
N ILE A 146 5.13 -3.42 1.36
CA ILE A 146 4.23 -2.58 2.15
C ILE A 146 4.82 -1.18 2.32
N THR A 147 6.10 -1.08 2.66
CA THR A 147 6.79 0.22 2.78
C THR A 147 6.71 1.02 1.47
N ALA A 148 6.95 0.37 0.33
CA ALA A 148 6.85 1.03 -0.98
C ALA A 148 5.40 1.44 -1.29
N PHE A 149 4.40 0.63 -0.94
CA PHE A 149 2.99 1.00 -1.11
C PHE A 149 2.59 2.18 -0.19
N ASP A 150 3.12 2.24 1.03
CA ASP A 150 2.89 3.36 1.93
C ASP A 150 3.47 4.66 1.39
N GLN A 151 4.66 4.62 0.79
CA GLN A 151 5.22 5.76 0.07
C GLN A 151 4.31 6.18 -1.10
N ALA A 152 3.84 5.23 -1.91
CA ALA A 152 2.92 5.53 -3.00
C ALA A 152 1.62 6.20 -2.50
N ILE A 153 1.05 5.71 -1.39
CA ILE A 153 -0.14 6.28 -0.75
C ILE A 153 0.14 7.68 -0.21
N GLY A 154 1.32 7.91 0.37
CA GLY A 154 1.75 9.22 0.87
C GLY A 154 1.77 10.29 -0.22
N TYR A 155 2.19 9.93 -1.45
CA TYR A 155 2.15 10.83 -2.61
C TYR A 155 0.75 10.92 -3.24
N ASN A 156 0.01 9.82 -3.29
CA ASN A 156 -1.33 9.75 -3.87
C ASN A 156 -2.23 8.77 -3.14
N ALA A 157 -2.97 9.27 -2.17
CA ALA A 157 -3.92 8.48 -1.39
C ALA A 157 -5.16 7.99 -2.17
N TYR A 158 -5.28 8.34 -3.45
CA TYR A 158 -6.45 8.02 -4.28
C TYR A 158 -6.19 6.95 -5.35
N ASP A 159 -5.10 6.22 -5.27
CA ASP A 159 -4.82 5.08 -6.15
C ASP A 159 -5.30 3.77 -5.48
N ALA A 160 -6.54 3.37 -5.78
CA ALA A 160 -7.15 2.13 -5.25
C ALA A 160 -6.28 0.88 -5.52
N LYS A 161 -5.52 0.87 -6.61
CA LYS A 161 -4.67 -0.26 -6.99
C LYS A 161 -3.51 -0.47 -6.02
N VAL A 162 -3.01 0.60 -5.39
CA VAL A 162 -1.98 0.51 -4.37
C VAL A 162 -2.51 -0.20 -3.12
N TYR A 163 -3.71 0.17 -2.66
CA TYR A 163 -4.37 -0.50 -1.53
C TYR A 163 -4.61 -1.98 -1.82
N MET A 164 -5.06 -2.32 -3.02
CA MET A 164 -5.24 -3.71 -3.44
C MET A 164 -3.94 -4.53 -3.31
N TYR A 165 -2.82 -4.01 -3.79
CA TYR A 165 -1.53 -4.69 -3.65
C TYR A 165 -1.05 -4.77 -2.21
N LYS A 166 -1.28 -3.72 -1.41
CA LYS A 166 -0.93 -3.71 0.02
C LYS A 166 -1.73 -4.76 0.80
N VAL A 167 -3.04 -4.91 0.54
CA VAL A 167 -3.86 -5.97 1.15
C VAL A 167 -3.32 -7.36 0.80
N ILE A 168 -2.85 -7.57 -0.43
CA ILE A 168 -2.23 -8.85 -0.82
C ILE A 168 -0.94 -9.10 -0.02
N ALA A 169 -0.08 -8.09 0.15
CA ALA A 169 1.15 -8.23 0.93
C ALA A 169 0.87 -8.53 2.41
N LEU A 170 -0.11 -7.84 3.00
CA LEU A 170 -0.54 -8.05 4.39
C LEU A 170 -1.15 -9.45 4.61
N ARG A 171 -1.86 -9.99 3.60
CA ARG A 171 -2.36 -11.36 3.64
C ARG A 171 -1.22 -12.38 3.76
N GLU A 172 -0.14 -12.20 3.02
CA GLU A 172 1.02 -13.11 3.08
C GLU A 172 1.76 -13.03 4.42
N LEU A 173 1.63 -11.91 5.14
CA LEU A 173 2.17 -11.73 6.50
C LEU A 173 1.18 -12.15 7.60
N ASP A 174 0.00 -12.65 7.24
CA ASP A 174 -1.08 -13.01 8.17
C ASP A 174 -1.51 -11.84 9.10
N ASP A 175 -1.41 -10.59 8.62
CA ASP A 175 -1.76 -9.38 9.37
C ASP A 175 -3.24 -9.04 9.21
N ALA A 176 -4.09 -9.63 10.04
CA ALA A 176 -5.53 -9.44 10.00
C ALA A 176 -5.95 -7.97 10.20
N LYS A 177 -5.31 -7.28 11.16
CA LYS A 177 -5.61 -5.88 11.45
C LYS A 177 -5.21 -4.96 10.29
N GLY A 178 -4.01 -5.17 9.76
CA GLY A 178 -3.53 -4.42 8.61
C GLY A 178 -4.40 -4.62 7.37
N ILE A 179 -4.93 -5.84 7.16
CA ILE A 179 -5.90 -6.14 6.07
C ILE A 179 -7.17 -5.34 6.27
N GLU A 180 -7.78 -5.39 7.46
CA GLU A 180 -9.04 -4.69 7.75
C GLU A 180 -8.91 -3.19 7.47
N GLU A 181 -7.90 -2.53 8.07
CA GLU A 181 -7.65 -1.10 7.92
C GLU A 181 -7.39 -0.72 6.44
N THR A 182 -6.55 -1.49 5.76
CA THR A 182 -6.15 -1.20 4.38
C THR A 182 -7.27 -1.48 3.39
N ALA A 183 -8.02 -2.58 3.58
CA ALA A 183 -9.15 -2.94 2.72
C ALA A 183 -10.27 -1.92 2.82
N ASN A 184 -10.65 -1.50 4.03
CA ASN A 184 -11.71 -0.51 4.23
C ASN A 184 -11.37 0.80 3.52
N LYS A 185 -10.13 1.28 3.67
CA LYS A 185 -9.70 2.50 2.99
C LYS A 185 -9.60 2.33 1.48
N GLY A 186 -9.09 1.20 1.03
CA GLY A 186 -8.99 0.88 -0.40
C GLY A 186 -10.33 0.79 -1.10
N ILE A 187 -11.34 0.20 -0.43
CA ILE A 187 -12.73 0.12 -0.92
C ILE A 187 -13.35 1.53 -1.03
N GLU A 188 -13.21 2.37 0.02
CA GLU A 188 -13.67 3.75 -0.02
C GLU A 188 -13.08 4.52 -1.23
N VAL A 189 -11.77 4.39 -1.44
CA VAL A 189 -11.08 5.02 -2.57
C VAL A 189 -11.57 4.45 -3.90
N ALA A 190 -11.73 3.13 -4.02
CA ALA A 190 -12.19 2.47 -5.23
C ALA A 190 -13.59 2.95 -5.63
N ILE A 191 -14.52 3.01 -4.68
CA ILE A 191 -15.88 3.52 -4.89
C ILE A 191 -15.84 4.99 -5.33
N SER A 192 -15.08 5.85 -4.63
CA SER A 192 -14.98 7.28 -4.93
C SER A 192 -14.41 7.57 -6.32
N LYS A 193 -13.62 6.65 -6.87
CA LYS A 193 -12.98 6.75 -8.18
C LYS A 193 -13.63 5.88 -9.26
N ASN A 194 -14.76 5.23 -8.97
CA ASN A 194 -15.44 4.29 -9.87
C ASN A 194 -14.52 3.15 -10.37
N LYS A 195 -13.75 2.56 -9.45
CA LYS A 195 -12.80 1.47 -9.70
C LYS A 195 -13.39 0.13 -9.24
N SER A 196 -14.42 -0.35 -9.90
CA SER A 196 -15.16 -1.56 -9.53
C SER A 196 -14.30 -2.82 -9.50
N ASP A 197 -13.30 -2.93 -10.39
CA ASP A 197 -12.42 -4.09 -10.42
C ASP A 197 -11.51 -4.14 -9.19
N GLU A 198 -10.92 -3.00 -8.81
CA GLU A 198 -10.11 -2.89 -7.61
C GLU A 198 -10.94 -3.11 -6.35
N GLU A 199 -12.15 -2.52 -6.27
CA GLU A 199 -13.10 -2.75 -5.18
C GLU A 199 -13.39 -4.24 -5.01
N SER A 200 -13.82 -4.92 -6.07
CA SER A 200 -14.15 -6.34 -6.06
C SER A 200 -12.96 -7.20 -5.62
N ARG A 201 -11.76 -6.88 -6.10
CA ARG A 201 -10.54 -7.61 -5.73
C ARG A 201 -10.15 -7.42 -4.27
N ILE A 202 -10.21 -6.19 -3.76
CA ILE A 202 -9.93 -5.91 -2.34
C ILE A 202 -10.91 -6.70 -1.46
N LYS A 203 -12.21 -6.60 -1.75
CA LYS A 203 -13.27 -7.34 -1.05
C LYS A 203 -13.02 -8.84 -1.08
N SER A 204 -12.69 -9.39 -2.25
CA SER A 204 -12.41 -10.82 -2.40
C SER A 204 -11.20 -11.28 -1.59
N VAL A 205 -10.10 -10.53 -1.60
CA VAL A 205 -8.90 -10.90 -0.86
C VAL A 205 -9.15 -10.85 0.65
N ALA A 206 -9.74 -9.76 1.16
CA ALA A 206 -10.05 -9.60 2.57
C ALA A 206 -11.09 -10.63 3.04
N GLY A 207 -12.20 -10.79 2.32
CA GLY A 207 -13.25 -11.73 2.69
C GLY A 207 -12.78 -13.19 2.72
N ASN A 208 -11.97 -13.60 1.73
CA ASN A 208 -11.42 -14.96 1.73
C ASN A 208 -10.36 -15.17 2.81
N PHE A 209 -9.59 -14.14 3.15
CA PHE A 209 -8.66 -14.20 4.27
C PHE A 209 -9.40 -14.46 5.58
N PHE A 210 -10.41 -13.65 5.90
CA PHE A 210 -11.18 -13.81 7.13
C PHE A 210 -11.98 -15.11 7.16
N LEU A 211 -12.51 -15.57 6.02
CA LEU A 211 -13.14 -16.89 5.94
C LEU A 211 -12.17 -18.01 6.32
N LYS A 212 -10.94 -17.96 5.81
CA LYS A 212 -9.90 -18.93 6.14
C LYS A 212 -9.52 -18.86 7.64
N LYS A 213 -9.32 -17.67 8.19
CA LYS A 213 -9.01 -17.47 9.62
C LYS A 213 -10.14 -18.01 10.52
N GLY A 214 -11.39 -17.78 10.14
CA GLY A 214 -12.54 -18.33 10.86
C GLY A 214 -12.55 -19.86 10.88
N ALA A 215 -12.26 -20.48 9.73
CA ALA A 215 -12.17 -21.94 9.65
C ALA A 215 -10.99 -22.52 10.46
N GLU A 216 -9.85 -21.84 10.47
CA GLU A 216 -8.67 -22.21 11.29
C GLU A 216 -8.99 -22.09 12.79
N ALA A 217 -9.63 -21.00 13.21
CA ALA A 217 -10.04 -20.79 14.60
C ALA A 217 -11.08 -21.82 15.05
N TYR A 218 -12.07 -22.13 14.19
CA TYR A 218 -13.05 -23.17 14.45
C TYR A 218 -12.41 -24.56 14.66
N LYS A 219 -11.44 -24.90 13.80
CA LYS A 219 -10.69 -26.17 13.91
C LYS A 219 -9.82 -26.23 15.18
N ALA A 220 -9.34 -25.08 15.64
CA ALA A 220 -8.60 -24.95 16.89
C ALA A 220 -9.53 -24.86 18.13
N GLU A 221 -10.84 -25.06 17.96
CA GLU A 221 -11.88 -24.95 18.99
C GLU A 221 -12.00 -23.56 19.64
N ASN A 222 -11.45 -22.55 18.98
CA ASN A 222 -11.57 -21.15 19.37
C ASN A 222 -12.80 -20.53 18.68
N TYR A 223 -13.98 -20.87 19.19
CA TYR A 223 -15.25 -20.59 18.50
C TYR A 223 -15.63 -19.10 18.53
N GLU A 224 -15.20 -18.36 19.54
CA GLU A 224 -15.41 -16.91 19.59
C GLU A 224 -14.66 -16.20 18.47
N ASP A 225 -13.36 -16.50 18.30
CA ASP A 225 -12.60 -15.94 17.18
C ASP A 225 -13.11 -16.44 15.83
N ALA A 226 -13.58 -17.69 15.75
CA ALA A 226 -14.18 -18.21 14.53
C ALA A 226 -15.39 -17.38 14.10
N THR A 227 -16.33 -17.10 15.03
CA THR A 227 -17.49 -16.26 14.74
C THR A 227 -17.12 -14.84 14.36
N ASN A 228 -16.10 -14.25 15.02
CA ASN A 228 -15.61 -12.93 14.70
C ASN A 228 -15.06 -12.86 13.27
N TYR A 229 -14.18 -13.79 12.88
CA TYR A 229 -13.62 -13.83 11.55
C TYR A 229 -14.65 -14.15 10.46
N PHE A 230 -15.60 -15.03 10.72
CA PHE A 230 -16.68 -15.30 9.77
C PHE A 230 -17.56 -14.08 9.55
N ASN A 231 -17.89 -13.32 10.61
CA ASN A 231 -18.63 -12.07 10.48
C ASN A 231 -17.82 -11.02 9.71
N GLN A 232 -16.53 -10.85 9.98
CA GLN A 232 -15.65 -9.98 9.19
C GLN A 232 -15.62 -10.40 7.71
N SER A 233 -15.61 -11.71 7.41
CA SER A 233 -15.70 -12.19 6.03
C SER A 233 -16.98 -11.70 5.36
N ALA A 234 -18.11 -11.73 6.07
CA ALA A 234 -19.42 -11.30 5.56
C ALA A 234 -19.50 -9.78 5.28
N GLU A 235 -18.65 -8.96 5.90
CA GLU A 235 -18.56 -7.53 5.63
C GLU A 235 -17.94 -7.23 4.25
N TYR A 236 -17.03 -8.09 3.79
CA TYR A 236 -16.28 -7.89 2.53
C TYR A 236 -16.90 -8.61 1.33
N LYS A 237 -17.59 -9.69 1.54
CA LYS A 237 -18.21 -10.47 0.46
C LYS A 237 -19.64 -10.84 0.84
N GLU A 238 -20.47 -10.99 -0.17
CA GLU A 238 -21.79 -11.51 0.03
C GLU A 238 -21.71 -12.90 0.66
N ALA A 239 -22.38 -13.06 1.80
CA ALA A 239 -22.39 -14.34 2.51
C ALA A 239 -23.17 -15.38 1.72
N ASP A 240 -22.52 -16.50 1.44
CA ASP A 240 -23.13 -17.66 0.81
C ASP A 240 -23.68 -18.66 1.85
N SER A 241 -24.41 -19.66 1.38
CA SER A 241 -24.94 -20.73 2.23
C SER A 241 -23.84 -21.37 3.10
N ASN A 242 -22.64 -21.55 2.57
CA ASN A 242 -21.56 -22.20 3.32
C ASN A 242 -21.01 -21.31 4.47
N LEU A 243 -20.92 -20.01 4.28
CA LEU A 243 -20.51 -19.10 5.36
C LEU A 243 -21.53 -19.09 6.50
N TYR A 244 -22.83 -19.02 6.17
CA TYR A 244 -23.89 -19.09 7.18
C TYR A 244 -23.94 -20.46 7.90
N TYR A 245 -23.69 -21.55 7.20
CA TYR A 245 -23.52 -22.86 7.83
C TYR A 245 -22.37 -22.86 8.83
N GLN A 246 -21.22 -22.32 8.48
CA GLN A 246 -20.06 -22.26 9.39
C GLN A 246 -20.34 -21.38 10.61
N LEU A 247 -21.02 -20.25 10.44
CA LEU A 247 -21.49 -19.42 11.54
C LEU A 247 -22.45 -20.17 12.45
N SER A 248 -23.43 -20.90 11.89
CA SER A 248 -24.36 -21.71 12.67
C SER A 248 -23.63 -22.77 13.52
N ALA A 249 -22.69 -23.49 12.91
CA ALA A 249 -21.89 -24.49 13.62
C ALA A 249 -21.04 -23.86 14.76
N ALA A 250 -20.44 -22.68 14.52
CA ALA A 250 -19.67 -21.99 15.53
C ALA A 250 -20.54 -21.45 16.67
N TYR A 251 -21.73 -20.89 16.38
CA TYR A 251 -22.66 -20.44 17.39
C TYR A 251 -23.23 -21.61 18.21
N ASN A 252 -23.45 -22.78 17.62
CA ASN A 252 -23.83 -24.00 18.35
C ASN A 252 -22.75 -24.37 19.40
N LYS A 253 -21.49 -24.30 19.03
CA LYS A 253 -20.37 -24.57 19.97
C LYS A 253 -20.27 -23.57 21.12
N LEU A 254 -20.76 -22.34 20.90
CA LEU A 254 -20.84 -21.27 21.91
C LEU A 254 -22.16 -21.30 22.69
N GLU A 255 -23.02 -22.29 22.46
CA GLU A 255 -24.38 -22.38 23.06
C GLU A 255 -25.25 -21.14 22.80
N GLN A 256 -24.96 -20.41 21.70
CA GLN A 256 -25.74 -19.25 21.25
C GLN A 256 -26.83 -19.71 20.28
N TRP A 257 -27.80 -20.48 20.80
CA TRP A 257 -28.75 -21.23 20.03
C TRP A 257 -29.61 -20.38 19.08
N ASP A 258 -30.10 -19.20 19.53
CA ASP A 258 -30.91 -18.31 18.69
C ASP A 258 -30.13 -17.87 17.44
N LYS A 259 -28.84 -17.53 17.61
CA LYS A 259 -27.99 -17.13 16.50
C LYS A 259 -27.70 -18.33 15.58
N ALA A 260 -27.48 -19.51 16.16
CA ALA A 260 -27.23 -20.71 15.38
C ALA A 260 -28.44 -21.04 14.48
N ILE A 261 -29.67 -20.93 15.00
CA ILE A 261 -30.91 -21.11 14.25
C ILE A 261 -31.03 -20.08 13.13
N ASP A 262 -30.81 -18.80 13.43
CA ASP A 262 -30.89 -17.73 12.42
C ASP A 262 -29.89 -17.99 11.28
N MET A 263 -28.66 -18.35 11.59
CA MET A 263 -27.65 -18.64 10.57
C MET A 263 -27.94 -19.89 9.78
N ALA A 264 -28.44 -20.97 10.43
CA ALA A 264 -28.85 -22.17 9.73
C ALA A 264 -29.98 -21.89 8.73
N ASN A 265 -30.99 -21.12 9.14
CA ASN A 265 -32.10 -20.75 8.27
C ASN A 265 -31.65 -19.90 7.09
N LYS A 266 -30.80 -18.89 7.28
CA LYS A 266 -30.19 -18.12 6.20
C LYS A 266 -29.36 -19.00 5.25
N SER A 267 -28.65 -19.98 5.80
CA SER A 267 -27.95 -20.97 4.99
C SER A 267 -28.87 -21.77 4.09
N LEU A 268 -30.03 -22.23 4.62
CA LEU A 268 -31.03 -22.97 3.87
C LEU A 268 -31.72 -22.10 2.80
N GLU A 269 -32.04 -20.83 3.11
CA GLU A 269 -32.63 -19.88 2.15
C GLU A 269 -31.72 -19.66 0.92
N LEU A 270 -30.42 -19.60 1.12
CA LEU A 270 -29.46 -19.43 0.03
C LEU A 270 -29.04 -20.73 -0.64
N PHE A 271 -29.43 -21.86 -0.08
CA PHE A 271 -29.08 -23.17 -0.60
C PHE A 271 -30.02 -23.58 -1.74
N ASN A 272 -29.50 -23.53 -2.98
CA ASN A 272 -30.27 -23.86 -4.19
C ASN A 272 -30.35 -25.38 -4.50
N GLY A 273 -30.21 -26.24 -3.51
CA GLY A 273 -30.11 -27.70 -3.70
C GLY A 273 -31.07 -28.50 -2.84
N GLU A 274 -32.32 -28.04 -2.69
CA GLU A 274 -33.35 -28.76 -1.91
C GLU A 274 -33.41 -30.26 -2.22
N GLY A 275 -33.50 -31.06 -1.16
CA GLY A 275 -33.64 -32.52 -1.27
C GLY A 275 -32.33 -33.25 -1.60
N THR A 276 -31.20 -32.59 -1.71
CA THR A 276 -29.89 -33.21 -1.90
C THR A 276 -29.25 -33.58 -0.56
N THR A 277 -28.24 -34.48 -0.57
CA THR A 277 -27.48 -34.81 0.64
C THR A 277 -26.65 -33.65 1.18
N ARG A 278 -26.51 -32.57 0.42
CA ARG A 278 -25.65 -31.40 0.77
C ARG A 278 -26.27 -30.48 1.82
N ASP A 279 -27.62 -30.43 1.92
CA ASP A 279 -28.33 -29.67 2.95
C ASP A 279 -28.36 -30.38 4.32
N ALA A 280 -28.07 -31.68 4.35
CA ALA A 280 -28.04 -32.48 5.56
C ALA A 280 -27.22 -31.87 6.70
N LYS A 281 -26.04 -31.34 6.37
CA LYS A 281 -25.17 -30.68 7.35
C LYS A 281 -25.83 -29.46 7.99
N ILE A 282 -26.61 -28.68 7.21
CA ILE A 282 -27.28 -27.47 7.69
C ILE A 282 -28.44 -27.87 8.61
N TYR A 283 -29.24 -28.85 8.21
CA TYR A 283 -30.31 -29.39 9.07
C TYR A 283 -29.76 -30.03 10.34
N TYR A 284 -28.59 -30.66 10.28
CA TYR A 284 -27.97 -31.24 11.47
C TYR A 284 -27.61 -30.15 12.49
N GLU A 285 -26.99 -29.02 12.04
CA GLU A 285 -26.70 -27.89 12.92
C GLU A 285 -27.98 -27.21 13.43
N LEU A 286 -29.03 -27.14 12.62
CA LEU A 286 -30.35 -26.63 13.04
C LEU A 286 -30.96 -27.53 14.14
N GLY A 287 -30.85 -28.86 13.99
CA GLY A 287 -31.25 -29.81 15.00
C GLY A 287 -30.48 -29.67 16.32
N ASN A 288 -29.17 -29.49 16.23
CA ASN A 288 -28.30 -29.20 17.41
C ASN A 288 -28.76 -27.93 18.15
N ALA A 289 -29.09 -26.88 17.43
CA ALA A 289 -29.52 -25.61 18.01
C ALA A 289 -30.88 -25.71 18.70
N TYR A 290 -31.88 -26.36 18.07
CA TYR A 290 -33.19 -26.60 18.67
C TYR A 290 -33.10 -27.51 19.89
N LEU A 291 -32.26 -28.56 19.83
CA LEU A 291 -31.99 -29.42 21.01
C LEU A 291 -31.38 -28.61 22.16
N GLY A 292 -30.44 -27.74 21.88
CA GLY A 292 -29.85 -26.87 22.88
C GLY A 292 -30.83 -25.90 23.55
N GLN A 293 -31.85 -25.45 22.81
CA GLN A 293 -32.97 -24.67 23.35
C GLN A 293 -34.03 -25.52 24.11
N GLY A 294 -33.95 -26.83 23.98
CA GLY A 294 -34.97 -27.75 24.54
C GLY A 294 -36.23 -27.89 23.67
N GLU A 295 -36.20 -27.40 22.42
CA GLU A 295 -37.28 -27.53 21.45
C GLU A 295 -37.23 -28.89 20.73
N ASN A 296 -37.58 -29.97 21.50
CA ASN A 296 -37.39 -31.34 21.06
C ASN A 296 -38.14 -31.70 19.77
N ASP A 297 -39.34 -31.20 19.56
CA ASP A 297 -40.12 -31.50 18.35
C ASP A 297 -39.46 -30.89 17.12
N ALA A 298 -39.04 -29.63 17.22
CA ALA A 298 -38.30 -28.96 16.14
C ALA A 298 -36.93 -29.61 15.86
N ALA A 299 -36.23 -30.07 16.91
CA ALA A 299 -35.00 -30.82 16.76
C ALA A 299 -35.24 -32.17 16.02
N CYS A 300 -36.29 -32.90 16.33
CA CYS A 300 -36.65 -34.13 15.64
C CYS A 300 -36.92 -33.88 14.13
N ASP A 301 -37.68 -32.85 13.82
CA ASP A 301 -37.96 -32.47 12.43
C ASP A 301 -36.67 -32.12 11.66
N ALA A 302 -35.80 -31.35 12.29
CA ALA A 302 -34.51 -30.98 11.67
C ALA A 302 -33.61 -32.21 11.47
N TYR A 303 -33.44 -33.06 12.47
CA TYR A 303 -32.64 -34.29 12.34
C TYR A 303 -33.22 -35.26 11.32
N SER A 304 -34.53 -35.36 11.21
CA SER A 304 -35.19 -36.19 10.17
C SER A 304 -34.77 -35.72 8.76
N LYS A 305 -34.70 -34.42 8.54
CA LYS A 305 -34.21 -33.86 7.26
C LYS A 305 -32.69 -34.02 7.07
N ALA A 306 -31.95 -34.09 8.15
CA ALA A 306 -30.50 -34.34 8.15
C ALA A 306 -30.13 -35.80 7.93
N ALA A 307 -31.06 -36.74 8.18
CA ALA A 307 -30.79 -38.19 8.13
C ALA A 307 -30.61 -38.72 6.70
N LYS A 308 -29.55 -38.23 6.03
CA LYS A 308 -29.14 -38.60 4.67
C LYS A 308 -27.64 -38.36 4.47
N GLY A 309 -27.04 -39.12 3.55
CA GLY A 309 -25.59 -39.02 3.24
C GLY A 309 -24.72 -39.19 4.48
N ASP A 310 -23.69 -38.34 4.59
CA ASP A 310 -22.71 -38.43 5.66
C ASP A 310 -23.27 -38.11 7.05
N TYR A 311 -24.46 -37.52 7.15
CA TYR A 311 -25.12 -37.17 8.39
C TYR A 311 -26.17 -38.15 8.84
N GLN A 312 -26.45 -39.21 8.05
CA GLN A 312 -27.52 -40.17 8.32
C GLN A 312 -27.37 -40.82 9.71
N GLU A 313 -26.25 -41.47 9.96
CA GLU A 313 -26.03 -42.19 11.24
C GLU A 313 -26.03 -41.22 12.44
N ALA A 314 -25.42 -40.05 12.29
CA ALA A 314 -25.36 -39.06 13.35
C ALA A 314 -26.77 -38.52 13.68
N ALA A 315 -27.57 -38.19 12.69
CA ALA A 315 -28.93 -37.70 12.89
C ALA A 315 -29.86 -38.77 13.46
N GLU A 316 -29.81 -39.99 12.95
CA GLU A 316 -30.56 -41.13 13.49
C GLU A 316 -30.20 -41.42 14.96
N TYR A 317 -28.91 -41.32 15.31
CA TYR A 317 -28.48 -41.46 16.69
C TYR A 317 -29.09 -40.39 17.60
N GLN A 318 -29.05 -39.11 17.16
CA GLN A 318 -29.66 -38.01 17.91
C GLN A 318 -31.14 -38.22 18.12
N MET A 319 -31.88 -38.53 17.06
CA MET A 319 -33.34 -38.79 17.15
C MET A 319 -33.69 -39.93 18.12
N LYS A 320 -32.95 -41.05 18.05
CA LYS A 320 -33.28 -42.24 18.82
C LYS A 320 -32.81 -42.18 20.25
N HIS A 321 -31.62 -41.69 20.51
CA HIS A 321 -30.93 -41.83 21.79
C HIS A 321 -30.89 -40.57 22.63
N VAL A 322 -30.89 -39.40 22.01
CA VAL A 322 -30.76 -38.11 22.69
C VAL A 322 -32.13 -37.44 22.83
N VAL A 323 -32.73 -37.07 21.71
CA VAL A 323 -34.02 -36.35 21.70
C VAL A 323 -35.18 -37.30 22.03
N LYS A 324 -35.07 -38.58 21.63
CA LYS A 324 -36.12 -39.63 21.74
C LYS A 324 -37.38 -39.26 20.98
N CYS A 325 -37.22 -38.96 19.70
CA CYS A 325 -38.31 -38.64 18.79
C CYS A 325 -39.35 -39.76 18.75
N GLN A 326 -40.61 -39.35 18.72
CA GLN A 326 -41.75 -40.31 18.69
C GLN A 326 -42.10 -40.67 17.23
#